data_b9651ff338a249ef86b3145b7e787159
#
_entry.id   b9651ff338a249ef86b3145b7e787159
#
_cell.length_a   1.000
_cell.length_b   1.000
_cell.length_c   1.000
_cell.angle_alpha   90.00
_cell.angle_beta   90.00
_cell.angle_gamma   90.00
#
_symmetry.space_group_name_H-M   'P 1'
#
loop_
_entity.id
_entity.type
_entity.pdbx_description
1 polymer ?
#
loop_
_entity_poly.entity_id
_entity_poly.type
_entity_poly.pdbx_seq_one_letter_code
_entity_poly.pdbx_strand_id
1 'polypeptide(L)'
;PAAAARCVVALHGTDPASIVLSAKARCPSLAIDDVEESLHSQRSIVRVMGMRRTIWVVPTDLVPAAVGGPGARVARTERKRLISDVEAHGLHADGERWLASAAGQVLDALADGGERSMDQIRSESPGLVGSYRNGIGKKWESEVSIGPRVLTWMWADGAIVRSGNDGSWRSARPLWSAADRWIDAGPPLESAPAWTELVTRWLARFGPGTEADIMWWLGATKGIVRTALAECGAQEVSLSDGSTGWVLANDTGPTSSTKETGDWGALLPALDPTTMGWKSQDWYMGQHAPHLVDSAGNAGPT
;
A
#
# COMPACT_ATOMS: atom_id res chain seq x y z
N PRO A 1 -3.11 -12.30 -12.45
CA PRO A 1 -2.53 -11.30 -11.55
C PRO A 1 -3.21 -11.22 -10.17
N ALA A 2 -4.55 -11.18 -10.09
CA ALA A 2 -5.26 -11.14 -8.80
C ALA A 2 -4.94 -12.35 -7.90
N ALA A 3 -4.84 -13.55 -8.45
CA ALA A 3 -4.41 -14.73 -7.69
C ALA A 3 -3.00 -14.58 -7.15
N ALA A 4 -2.05 -14.04 -7.94
CA ALA A 4 -0.69 -13.77 -7.49
C ALA A 4 -0.65 -12.75 -6.32
N ALA A 5 -1.47 -11.70 -6.39
CA ALA A 5 -1.60 -10.76 -5.28
C ALA A 5 -2.20 -11.41 -4.02
N ARG A 6 -3.23 -12.25 -4.17
CA ARG A 6 -3.84 -13.00 -3.03
C ARG A 6 -2.87 -13.96 -2.35
N CYS A 7 -1.89 -14.52 -3.08
CA CYS A 7 -0.89 -15.42 -2.49
C CYS A 7 -0.01 -14.74 -1.44
N VAL A 8 0.13 -13.42 -1.49
CA VAL A 8 0.96 -12.60 -0.59
C VAL A 8 0.19 -11.39 -0.04
N VAL A 9 -1.13 -11.50 0.05
CA VAL A 9 -2.07 -10.45 0.46
C VAL A 9 -2.14 -9.30 -0.53
N ALA A 10 -1.00 -8.70 -0.87
CA ALA A 10 -0.84 -7.59 -1.79
C ALA A 10 0.55 -7.59 -2.42
N LEU A 11 0.70 -7.08 -3.63
CA LEU A 11 2.01 -6.83 -4.25
C LEU A 11 2.50 -5.44 -3.86
N HIS A 12 3.81 -5.27 -3.68
CA HIS A 12 4.38 -3.94 -3.42
C HIS A 12 4.43 -3.12 -4.72
N GLY A 13 3.94 -1.88 -4.69
CA GLY A 13 3.74 -1.06 -5.89
C GLY A 13 4.58 0.21 -5.97
N THR A 14 5.52 0.45 -5.03
CA THR A 14 6.35 1.66 -5.04
C THR A 14 7.31 1.67 -6.23
N ASP A 15 7.91 0.52 -6.54
CA ASP A 15 8.60 0.32 -7.82
C ASP A 15 7.62 -0.32 -8.82
N PRO A 16 7.30 0.34 -9.94
CA PRO A 16 6.35 -0.19 -10.91
C PRO A 16 6.73 -1.54 -11.49
N ALA A 17 8.02 -1.78 -11.76
CA ALA A 17 8.51 -3.04 -12.31
C ALA A 17 8.28 -4.21 -11.36
N SER A 18 8.40 -3.97 -10.05
CA SER A 18 8.22 -5.00 -9.03
C SER A 18 6.81 -5.60 -9.04
N ILE A 19 5.79 -4.85 -9.44
CA ILE A 19 4.42 -5.38 -9.57
C ILE A 19 4.37 -6.53 -10.57
N VAL A 20 4.89 -6.28 -11.78
CA VAL A 20 4.91 -7.26 -12.88
C VAL A 20 5.80 -8.44 -12.51
N LEU A 21 7.00 -8.18 -12.02
CA LEU A 21 7.99 -9.21 -11.70
C LEU A 21 7.53 -10.10 -10.54
N SER A 22 6.94 -9.53 -9.49
CA SER A 22 6.36 -10.30 -8.38
C SER A 22 5.16 -11.16 -8.82
N ALA A 23 4.32 -10.65 -9.71
CA ALA A 23 3.22 -11.43 -10.27
C ALA A 23 3.75 -12.60 -11.10
N LYS A 24 4.75 -12.37 -11.96
CA LYS A 24 5.39 -13.40 -12.80
C LYS A 24 6.16 -14.44 -11.99
N ALA A 25 6.82 -14.07 -10.90
CA ALA A 25 7.50 -15.00 -10.00
C ALA A 25 6.53 -16.06 -9.41
N ARG A 26 5.25 -15.70 -9.24
CA ARG A 26 4.18 -16.59 -8.73
C ARG A 26 3.38 -17.28 -9.83
N CYS A 27 3.33 -16.69 -10.98
CA CYS A 27 2.64 -17.21 -12.17
C CYS A 27 3.52 -16.97 -13.40
N PRO A 28 4.49 -17.85 -13.68
CA PRO A 28 5.47 -17.63 -14.77
C PRO A 28 4.87 -17.48 -16.17
N SER A 29 3.68 -18.03 -16.38
CA SER A 29 2.94 -17.92 -17.66
C SER A 29 2.33 -16.54 -17.93
N LEU A 30 2.25 -15.65 -16.93
CA LEU A 30 1.70 -14.30 -17.13
C LEU A 30 2.58 -13.51 -18.11
N ALA A 31 1.96 -12.87 -19.11
CA ALA A 31 2.58 -11.82 -19.89
C ALA A 31 2.60 -10.49 -19.11
N ILE A 32 3.41 -9.54 -19.55
CA ILE A 32 3.38 -8.18 -18.99
C ILE A 32 2.02 -7.55 -19.19
N ASP A 33 1.46 -7.72 -20.39
CA ASP A 33 0.15 -7.17 -20.78
C ASP A 33 -0.98 -7.71 -19.91
N ASP A 34 -0.94 -8.98 -19.46
CA ASP A 34 -1.93 -9.52 -18.53
C ASP A 34 -1.98 -8.75 -17.20
N VAL A 35 -0.81 -8.29 -16.73
CA VAL A 35 -0.72 -7.50 -15.49
C VAL A 35 -1.21 -6.06 -15.73
N GLU A 36 -0.82 -5.45 -16.85
CA GLU A 36 -1.25 -4.10 -17.24
C GLU A 36 -2.78 -4.06 -17.46
N GLU A 37 -3.35 -5.05 -18.17
CA GLU A 37 -4.80 -5.18 -18.33
C GLU A 37 -5.53 -5.34 -16.98
N SER A 38 -4.98 -6.16 -16.08
CA SER A 38 -5.56 -6.36 -14.76
C SER A 38 -5.53 -5.10 -13.90
N LEU A 39 -4.55 -4.22 -14.10
CA LEU A 39 -4.42 -2.94 -13.40
C LEU A 39 -5.32 -1.85 -13.98
N HIS A 40 -5.52 -1.81 -15.30
CA HIS A 40 -6.10 -0.65 -15.97
C HIS A 40 -7.47 -0.92 -16.59
N SER A 41 -7.63 -2.05 -17.28
CA SER A 41 -8.87 -2.39 -18.02
C SER A 41 -9.81 -3.27 -17.20
N GLN A 42 -9.32 -4.42 -16.74
CA GLN A 42 -10.10 -5.38 -15.94
C GLN A 42 -10.30 -4.91 -14.49
N ARG A 43 -9.37 -4.10 -13.98
CA ARG A 43 -9.40 -3.55 -12.63
C ARG A 43 -9.52 -4.62 -11.54
N SER A 44 -9.00 -5.82 -11.83
CA SER A 44 -9.02 -6.95 -10.89
C SER A 44 -7.98 -6.84 -9.77
N ILE A 45 -7.01 -5.96 -9.96
CA ILE A 45 -6.04 -5.48 -8.96
C ILE A 45 -5.93 -3.97 -9.04
N VAL A 46 -5.76 -3.32 -7.89
CA VAL A 46 -5.83 -1.85 -7.76
C VAL A 46 -4.65 -1.33 -6.96
N ARG A 47 -4.03 -0.24 -7.43
CA ARG A 47 -3.02 0.49 -6.68
C ARG A 47 -3.69 1.31 -5.57
N VAL A 48 -3.27 1.11 -4.33
CA VAL A 48 -3.74 1.87 -3.16
C VAL A 48 -2.57 2.49 -2.40
N MET A 49 -2.81 3.62 -1.75
CA MET A 49 -1.90 4.17 -0.75
C MET A 49 -2.29 3.56 0.60
N GLY A 50 -1.42 2.75 1.18
CA GLY A 50 -1.83 1.97 2.35
C GLY A 50 -0.70 1.71 3.35
N MET A 51 -0.42 0.44 3.59
CA MET A 51 0.49 -0.04 4.61
C MET A 51 1.83 0.69 4.56
N ARG A 52 2.31 1.14 5.72
CA ARG A 52 3.59 1.88 5.88
C ARG A 52 3.71 3.15 5.04
N ARG A 53 2.57 3.73 4.61
CA ARG A 53 2.52 4.91 3.71
C ARG A 53 3.23 4.65 2.37
N THR A 54 3.13 3.45 1.86
CA THR A 54 3.68 3.04 0.57
C THR A 54 2.57 2.59 -0.38
N ILE A 55 2.93 2.40 -1.64
CA ILE A 55 2.00 1.96 -2.67
C ILE A 55 1.91 0.43 -2.65
N TRP A 56 0.68 -0.07 -2.64
CA TRP A 56 0.39 -1.48 -2.72
C TRP A 56 -0.58 -1.76 -3.86
N VAL A 57 -0.52 -2.96 -4.39
CA VAL A 57 -1.47 -3.46 -5.38
C VAL A 57 -2.24 -4.59 -4.74
N VAL A 58 -3.50 -4.33 -4.49
CA VAL A 58 -4.42 -5.25 -3.83
C VAL A 58 -5.44 -5.82 -4.80
N PRO A 59 -5.95 -7.04 -4.60
CA PRO A 59 -7.17 -7.49 -5.29
C PRO A 59 -8.33 -6.53 -5.00
N THR A 60 -9.24 -6.37 -5.95
CA THR A 60 -10.34 -5.40 -5.85
C THR A 60 -11.21 -5.59 -4.62
N ASP A 61 -11.46 -6.84 -4.22
CA ASP A 61 -12.21 -7.18 -3.00
C ASP A 61 -11.53 -6.73 -1.71
N LEU A 62 -10.23 -6.43 -1.73
CA LEU A 62 -9.48 -5.94 -0.56
C LEU A 62 -9.38 -4.40 -0.51
N VAL A 63 -9.80 -3.69 -1.56
CA VAL A 63 -9.75 -2.21 -1.61
C VAL A 63 -10.49 -1.57 -0.44
N PRO A 64 -11.73 -1.99 -0.08
CA PRO A 64 -12.45 -1.39 1.05
C PRO A 64 -11.69 -1.48 2.38
N ALA A 65 -11.03 -2.60 2.63
CA ALA A 65 -10.21 -2.77 3.83
C ALA A 65 -8.90 -1.96 3.77
N ALA A 66 -8.24 -1.94 2.63
CA ALA A 66 -6.99 -1.20 2.45
C ALA A 66 -7.19 0.31 2.60
N VAL A 67 -8.30 0.85 2.10
CA VAL A 67 -8.67 2.27 2.23
C VAL A 67 -9.18 2.58 3.63
N GLY A 68 -10.10 1.78 4.18
CA GLY A 68 -10.71 2.03 5.51
C GLY A 68 -9.75 1.84 6.70
N GLY A 69 -8.73 0.99 6.56
CA GLY A 69 -7.71 0.75 7.57
C GLY A 69 -6.48 1.63 7.41
N PRO A 70 -5.42 1.12 6.75
CA PRO A 70 -4.16 1.85 6.59
C PRO A 70 -4.29 3.13 5.75
N GLY A 71 -5.12 3.14 4.71
CA GLY A 71 -5.40 4.32 3.89
C GLY A 71 -5.95 5.47 4.72
N ALA A 72 -7.02 5.24 5.47
CA ALA A 72 -7.64 6.26 6.35
C ALA A 72 -6.65 6.79 7.40
N ARG A 73 -5.75 5.94 7.92
CA ARG A 73 -4.68 6.37 8.84
C ARG A 73 -3.67 7.28 8.16
N VAL A 74 -3.25 6.95 6.93
CA VAL A 74 -2.38 7.79 6.11
C VAL A 74 -3.06 9.11 5.78
N ALA A 75 -4.30 9.06 5.29
CA ALA A 75 -5.10 10.23 4.92
C ALA A 75 -5.22 11.23 6.08
N ARG A 76 -5.56 10.74 7.27
CA ARG A 76 -5.64 11.59 8.48
C ARG A 76 -4.33 12.28 8.80
N THR A 77 -3.21 11.57 8.66
CA THR A 77 -1.88 12.12 8.95
C THR A 77 -1.46 13.14 7.88
N GLU A 78 -1.64 12.83 6.61
CA GLU A 78 -1.30 13.72 5.49
C GLU A 78 -2.17 14.98 5.50
N ARG A 79 -3.48 14.84 5.77
CA ARG A 79 -4.40 15.96 5.92
C ARG A 79 -3.92 16.94 6.98
N LYS A 80 -3.64 16.44 8.18
CA LYS A 80 -3.16 17.27 9.30
C LYS A 80 -1.85 18.00 8.95
N ARG A 81 -0.88 17.26 8.36
CA ARG A 81 0.39 17.85 7.94
C ARG A 81 0.22 18.91 6.85
N LEU A 82 -0.61 18.63 5.87
CA LEU A 82 -0.83 19.52 4.74
C LEU A 82 -1.45 20.85 5.19
N ILE A 83 -2.46 20.81 6.05
CA ILE A 83 -3.07 21.98 6.66
C ILE A 83 -2.03 22.79 7.44
N SER A 84 -1.33 22.12 8.36
CA SER A 84 -0.30 22.77 9.18
C SER A 84 0.81 23.41 8.34
N ASP A 85 1.24 22.75 7.28
CA ASP A 85 2.34 23.24 6.45
C ASP A 85 1.91 24.46 5.62
N VAL A 86 0.70 24.48 5.03
CA VAL A 86 0.23 25.62 4.25
C VAL A 86 0.00 26.87 5.11
N GLU A 87 -0.47 26.68 6.35
CA GLU A 87 -0.63 27.76 7.33
C GLU A 87 0.72 28.28 7.81
N ALA A 88 1.62 27.39 8.23
CA ALA A 88 2.94 27.75 8.76
C ALA A 88 3.82 28.46 7.74
N HIS A 89 3.67 28.16 6.45
CA HIS A 89 4.43 28.81 5.38
C HIS A 89 3.70 29.99 4.75
N GLY A 90 2.56 30.42 5.30
CA GLY A 90 1.80 31.57 4.86
C GLY A 90 1.19 31.44 3.45
N LEU A 91 1.02 30.21 2.95
CA LEU A 91 0.36 29.96 1.67
C LEU A 91 -1.14 30.24 1.75
N HIS A 92 -1.77 29.85 2.85
CA HIS A 92 -3.17 30.12 3.15
C HIS A 92 -3.36 30.31 4.65
N ALA A 93 -4.22 31.28 5.01
CA ALA A 93 -4.51 31.59 6.42
C ALA A 93 -5.48 30.59 7.07
N ASP A 94 -6.29 29.89 6.26
CA ASP A 94 -7.26 28.86 6.67
C ASP A 94 -7.00 27.61 5.84
N GLY A 95 -6.16 26.73 6.36
CA GLY A 95 -5.71 25.51 5.69
C GLY A 95 -6.84 24.50 5.50
N GLU A 96 -7.81 24.46 6.41
CA GLU A 96 -9.00 23.59 6.31
C GLU A 96 -9.87 23.96 5.11
N ARG A 97 -10.22 25.25 5.02
CA ARG A 97 -11.04 25.78 3.93
C ARG A 97 -10.34 25.66 2.60
N TRP A 98 -9.04 25.97 2.58
CA TRP A 98 -8.22 25.82 1.37
C TRP A 98 -8.22 24.35 0.90
N LEU A 99 -7.97 23.41 1.80
CA LEU A 99 -7.86 21.99 1.42
C LEU A 99 -9.19 21.45 0.90
N ALA A 100 -10.32 21.83 1.51
CA ALA A 100 -11.65 21.48 1.04
C ALA A 100 -11.91 22.03 -0.38
N SER A 101 -11.52 23.29 -0.63
CA SER A 101 -11.64 23.91 -1.95
C SER A 101 -10.73 23.22 -2.99
N ALA A 102 -9.48 22.93 -2.65
CA ALA A 102 -8.54 22.26 -3.54
C ALA A 102 -9.03 20.84 -3.91
N ALA A 103 -9.57 20.10 -2.95
CA ALA A 103 -10.16 18.79 -3.20
C ALA A 103 -11.38 18.87 -4.13
N GLY A 104 -12.27 19.85 -3.92
CA GLY A 104 -13.40 20.09 -4.82
C GLY A 104 -12.95 20.34 -6.25
N GLN A 105 -11.96 21.21 -6.47
CA GLN A 105 -11.41 21.49 -7.80
C GLN A 105 -10.82 20.22 -8.47
N VAL A 106 -10.15 19.35 -7.70
CA VAL A 106 -9.65 18.07 -8.24
C VAL A 106 -10.80 17.18 -8.68
N LEU A 107 -11.85 17.05 -7.86
CA LEU A 107 -13.01 16.23 -8.20
C LEU A 107 -13.78 16.81 -9.38
N ASP A 108 -13.90 18.12 -9.50
CA ASP A 108 -14.51 18.79 -10.66
C ASP A 108 -13.71 18.51 -11.93
N ALA A 109 -12.37 18.57 -11.88
CA ALA A 109 -11.50 18.22 -13.01
C ALA A 109 -11.59 16.75 -13.43
N LEU A 110 -12.05 15.87 -12.55
CA LEU A 110 -12.22 14.43 -12.79
C LEU A 110 -13.69 14.00 -12.98
N ALA A 111 -14.63 14.96 -12.98
CA ALA A 111 -16.08 14.68 -12.95
C ALA A 111 -16.61 13.96 -14.20
N ASP A 112 -15.93 14.10 -15.34
CA ASP A 112 -16.28 13.42 -16.60
C ASP A 112 -15.93 11.91 -16.60
N GLY A 113 -15.26 11.43 -15.53
CA GLY A 113 -14.80 10.03 -15.42
C GLY A 113 -13.55 9.72 -16.26
N GLY A 114 -12.95 10.72 -16.88
CA GLY A 114 -11.71 10.58 -17.65
C GLY A 114 -10.46 10.45 -16.78
N GLU A 115 -9.38 10.06 -17.43
CA GLU A 115 -8.05 10.01 -16.81
C GLU A 115 -7.31 11.33 -17.03
N ARG A 116 -6.66 11.84 -15.99
CA ARG A 116 -5.87 13.06 -16.04
C ARG A 116 -4.49 12.87 -15.44
N SER A 117 -3.47 13.45 -16.09
CA SER A 117 -2.16 13.61 -15.47
C SER A 117 -2.21 14.68 -14.38
N MET A 118 -1.17 14.73 -13.53
CA MET A 118 -1.02 15.79 -12.53
C MET A 118 -1.02 17.20 -13.17
N ASP A 119 -0.40 17.35 -14.32
CA ASP A 119 -0.30 18.65 -14.98
C ASP A 119 -1.65 19.11 -15.56
N GLN A 120 -2.45 18.18 -16.10
CA GLN A 120 -3.81 18.47 -16.54
C GLN A 120 -4.69 18.87 -15.35
N ILE A 121 -4.67 18.12 -14.27
CA ILE A 121 -5.42 18.47 -13.03
C ILE A 121 -4.99 19.85 -12.52
N ARG A 122 -3.69 20.13 -12.48
CA ARG A 122 -3.16 21.41 -11.99
C ARG A 122 -3.61 22.57 -12.86
N SER A 123 -3.70 22.40 -14.18
CA SER A 123 -4.16 23.45 -15.09
C SER A 123 -5.62 23.86 -14.86
N GLU A 124 -6.44 22.91 -14.38
CA GLU A 124 -7.86 23.13 -14.08
C GLU A 124 -8.13 23.42 -12.59
N SER A 125 -7.11 23.27 -11.72
CA SER A 125 -7.24 23.37 -10.26
C SER A 125 -6.23 24.39 -9.68
N PRO A 126 -6.53 25.68 -9.71
CA PRO A 126 -5.64 26.72 -9.16
C PRO A 126 -5.24 26.49 -7.69
N GLY A 127 -6.08 25.86 -6.90
CA GLY A 127 -5.80 25.49 -5.51
C GLY A 127 -4.63 24.51 -5.33
N LEU A 128 -4.17 23.86 -6.40
CA LEU A 128 -3.01 22.97 -6.39
C LEU A 128 -1.69 23.66 -6.72
N VAL A 129 -1.75 24.95 -7.07
CA VAL A 129 -0.55 25.73 -7.41
C VAL A 129 0.07 26.28 -6.13
N GLY A 130 1.36 26.10 -5.99
CA GLY A 130 2.14 26.62 -4.86
C GLY A 130 3.17 25.60 -4.37
N SER A 131 4.17 26.14 -3.70
CA SER A 131 5.24 25.37 -3.07
C SER A 131 5.76 26.12 -1.85
N TYR A 132 6.48 25.42 -1.00
CA TYR A 132 7.18 25.98 0.14
C TYR A 132 8.55 25.31 0.30
N ARG A 133 9.46 25.99 1.00
CA ARG A 133 10.78 25.43 1.32
C ARG A 133 10.73 24.70 2.66
N ASN A 134 11.10 23.44 2.65
CA ASN A 134 11.21 22.62 3.85
C ASN A 134 12.68 22.46 4.23
N GLY A 135 12.97 22.40 5.54
CA GLY A 135 14.32 22.21 6.04
C GLY A 135 15.30 23.34 5.76
N ILE A 136 14.86 24.60 5.76
CA ILE A 136 15.69 25.78 5.49
C ILE A 136 16.98 25.73 6.32
N GLY A 137 18.12 25.84 5.63
CA GLY A 137 19.46 25.77 6.23
C GLY A 137 19.91 24.35 6.66
N LYS A 138 19.19 23.30 6.30
CA LYS A 138 19.58 21.90 6.53
C LYS A 138 20.11 21.27 5.24
N LYS A 139 20.91 20.17 5.37
CA LYS A 139 21.43 19.41 4.23
C LYS A 139 20.33 18.79 3.34
N TRP A 140 19.10 18.67 3.87
CA TRP A 140 17.93 18.13 3.17
C TRP A 140 16.91 19.24 2.80
N GLU A 141 17.35 20.48 2.75
CA GLU A 141 16.49 21.57 2.25
C GLU A 141 15.97 21.26 0.85
N SER A 142 14.67 21.37 0.68
CA SER A 142 14.00 21.07 -0.59
C SER A 142 12.76 21.93 -0.78
N GLU A 143 12.43 22.18 -2.02
CA GLU A 143 11.15 22.76 -2.40
C GLU A 143 10.08 21.66 -2.45
N VAL A 144 8.95 21.90 -1.81
CA VAL A 144 7.83 20.96 -1.72
C VAL A 144 6.62 21.57 -2.40
N SER A 145 6.21 20.97 -3.51
CA SER A 145 4.95 21.33 -4.19
C SER A 145 3.74 20.79 -3.43
N ILE A 146 2.69 21.63 -3.28
CA ILE A 146 1.47 21.24 -2.54
C ILE A 146 0.57 20.29 -3.35
N GLY A 147 0.48 20.45 -4.67
CA GLY A 147 -0.41 19.65 -5.51
C GLY A 147 -0.24 18.13 -5.40
N PRO A 148 0.99 17.57 -5.55
CA PRO A 148 1.22 16.15 -5.37
C PRO A 148 0.84 15.64 -3.98
N ARG A 149 0.92 16.47 -2.96
CA ARG A 149 0.53 16.13 -1.59
C ARG A 149 -0.98 16.08 -1.43
N VAL A 150 -1.72 16.98 -2.07
CA VAL A 150 -3.18 16.95 -2.11
C VAL A 150 -3.65 15.65 -2.77
N LEU A 151 -3.11 15.30 -3.95
CA LEU A 151 -3.46 14.04 -4.61
C LEU A 151 -3.08 12.81 -3.77
N THR A 152 -1.95 12.84 -3.07
CA THR A 152 -1.55 11.74 -2.17
C THR A 152 -2.55 11.56 -1.03
N TRP A 153 -3.00 12.67 -0.44
CA TRP A 153 -4.03 12.64 0.60
C TRP A 153 -5.36 12.11 0.07
N MET A 154 -5.87 12.67 -1.05
CA MET A 154 -7.14 12.24 -1.65
C MET A 154 -7.11 10.77 -2.07
N TRP A 155 -5.97 10.29 -2.55
CA TRP A 155 -5.78 8.88 -2.89
C TRP A 155 -5.81 7.97 -1.66
N ALA A 156 -5.14 8.36 -0.59
CA ALA A 156 -5.17 7.61 0.67
C ALA A 156 -6.58 7.60 1.31
N ASP A 157 -7.33 8.67 1.10
CA ASP A 157 -8.72 8.82 1.55
C ASP A 157 -9.73 8.05 0.68
N GLY A 158 -9.28 7.57 -0.49
CA GLY A 158 -10.11 6.81 -1.44
C GLY A 158 -10.99 7.65 -2.34
N ALA A 159 -10.82 8.98 -2.35
CA ALA A 159 -11.59 9.88 -3.24
C ALA A 159 -11.15 9.79 -4.71
N ILE A 160 -9.87 9.53 -4.94
CA ILE A 160 -9.28 9.35 -6.28
C ILE A 160 -8.47 8.08 -6.34
N VAL A 161 -8.15 7.64 -7.55
CA VAL A 161 -7.37 6.42 -7.80
C VAL A 161 -6.32 6.66 -8.87
N ARG A 162 -5.20 5.94 -8.80
CA ARG A 162 -4.26 5.84 -9.93
C ARG A 162 -4.82 4.85 -10.95
N SER A 163 -5.59 5.39 -11.89
CA SER A 163 -6.36 4.64 -12.87
C SER A 163 -5.51 4.13 -14.03
N GLY A 164 -4.53 4.92 -14.44
CA GLY A 164 -3.68 4.62 -15.57
C GLY A 164 -2.22 4.96 -15.35
N ASN A 165 -1.44 4.81 -16.39
CA ASN A 165 -0.02 5.14 -16.43
C ASN A 165 0.38 5.61 -17.83
N ASP A 166 0.82 6.84 -17.96
CA ASP A 166 1.36 7.42 -19.22
C ASP A 166 2.86 7.09 -19.37
N GLY A 167 3.24 5.89 -19.01
CA GLY A 167 4.61 5.40 -19.06
C GLY A 167 4.63 3.93 -19.44
N SER A 168 5.80 3.34 -19.39
CA SER A 168 5.93 1.89 -19.49
C SER A 168 5.62 1.23 -18.13
N TRP A 169 5.45 -0.09 -18.14
CA TRP A 169 5.32 -0.88 -16.92
C TRP A 169 6.48 -0.71 -15.92
N ARG A 170 7.61 -0.12 -16.36
CA ARG A 170 8.80 0.16 -15.54
C ARG A 170 8.87 1.61 -15.03
N SER A 171 7.96 2.48 -15.44
CA SER A 171 8.01 3.90 -15.09
C SER A 171 6.67 4.41 -14.61
N ALA A 172 6.67 5.13 -13.48
CA ALA A 172 5.46 5.69 -12.90
C ALA A 172 5.18 7.11 -13.46
N ARG A 173 4.22 7.21 -14.37
CA ARG A 173 3.57 8.45 -14.78
C ARG A 173 2.07 8.33 -14.54
N PRO A 174 1.63 8.43 -13.28
CA PRO A 174 0.25 8.09 -12.93
C PRO A 174 -0.75 9.01 -13.60
N LEU A 175 -1.80 8.41 -14.12
CA LEU A 175 -3.04 9.06 -14.46
C LEU A 175 -4.04 8.84 -13.31
N TRP A 176 -4.91 9.82 -13.10
CA TRP A 176 -5.83 9.87 -11.98
C TRP A 176 -7.27 9.93 -12.46
N SER A 177 -8.17 9.26 -11.76
CA SER A 177 -9.61 9.35 -11.93
C SER A 177 -10.31 9.46 -10.59
N ALA A 178 -11.53 9.96 -10.57
CA ALA A 178 -12.40 9.85 -9.42
C ALA A 178 -12.69 8.38 -9.12
N ALA A 179 -12.54 7.96 -7.86
CA ALA A 179 -12.58 6.54 -7.51
C ALA A 179 -13.95 5.91 -7.76
N ASP A 180 -15.02 6.62 -7.43
CA ASP A 180 -16.42 6.20 -7.64
C ASP A 180 -16.83 6.04 -9.11
N ARG A 181 -16.07 6.67 -10.03
CA ARG A 181 -16.27 6.56 -11.48
C ARG A 181 -15.42 5.48 -12.12
N TRP A 182 -14.34 5.12 -11.44
CA TRP A 182 -13.35 4.21 -12.00
C TRP A 182 -13.50 2.77 -11.52
N ILE A 183 -13.84 2.55 -10.25
CA ILE A 183 -13.92 1.20 -9.68
C ILE A 183 -15.17 1.03 -8.82
N ASP A 184 -15.84 -0.09 -8.99
CA ASP A 184 -16.90 -0.57 -8.10
C ASP A 184 -16.31 -1.61 -7.13
N ALA A 185 -15.70 -1.11 -6.06
CA ALA A 185 -15.14 -1.94 -4.98
C ALA A 185 -15.99 -1.87 -3.70
N GLY A 186 -17.08 -1.13 -3.73
CA GLY A 186 -17.87 -0.79 -2.54
C GLY A 186 -17.21 0.31 -1.68
N PRO A 187 -17.91 0.79 -0.64
CA PRO A 187 -17.40 1.83 0.25
C PRO A 187 -16.25 1.30 1.11
N PRO A 188 -15.34 2.18 1.56
CA PRO A 188 -14.34 1.82 2.57
C PRO A 188 -14.98 1.18 3.80
N LEU A 189 -14.37 0.14 4.32
CA LEU A 189 -14.81 -0.48 5.57
C LEU A 189 -14.55 0.48 6.75
N GLU A 190 -15.36 0.35 7.78
CA GLU A 190 -15.06 0.96 9.08
C GLU A 190 -13.71 0.47 9.61
N SER A 191 -13.05 1.30 10.42
CA SER A 191 -11.66 1.05 10.83
C SER A 191 -11.45 -0.33 11.46
N ALA A 192 -12.30 -0.75 12.41
CA ALA A 192 -12.10 -2.04 13.08
C ALA A 192 -12.24 -3.23 12.12
N PRO A 193 -13.34 -3.40 11.35
CA PRO A 193 -13.44 -4.49 10.38
C PRO A 193 -12.38 -4.43 9.28
N ALA A 194 -11.92 -3.24 8.87
CA ALA A 194 -10.85 -3.09 7.90
C ALA A 194 -9.52 -3.71 8.39
N TRP A 195 -9.14 -3.41 9.62
CA TRP A 195 -7.93 -3.98 10.22
C TRP A 195 -8.07 -5.47 10.50
N THR A 196 -9.25 -5.93 10.92
CA THR A 196 -9.53 -7.36 11.14
C THR A 196 -9.37 -8.15 9.85
N GLU A 197 -9.92 -7.67 8.74
CA GLU A 197 -9.77 -8.30 7.42
C GLU A 197 -8.30 -8.39 7.00
N LEU A 198 -7.54 -7.29 7.13
CA LEU A 198 -6.12 -7.28 6.76
C LEU A 198 -5.26 -8.19 7.62
N VAL A 199 -5.50 -8.24 8.94
CA VAL A 199 -4.80 -9.16 9.85
C VAL A 199 -5.15 -10.62 9.53
N THR A 200 -6.41 -10.91 9.25
CA THR A 200 -6.85 -12.25 8.82
C THR A 200 -6.15 -12.69 7.54
N ARG A 201 -6.10 -11.82 6.52
CA ARG A 201 -5.40 -12.11 5.26
C ARG A 201 -3.90 -12.29 5.47
N TRP A 202 -3.30 -11.47 6.32
CA TRP A 202 -1.88 -11.57 6.63
C TRP A 202 -1.57 -12.90 7.33
N LEU A 203 -2.31 -13.27 8.38
CA LEU A 203 -2.15 -14.56 9.09
C LEU A 203 -2.34 -15.75 8.17
N ALA A 204 -3.32 -15.69 7.28
CA ALA A 204 -3.57 -16.77 6.31
C ALA A 204 -2.43 -17.00 5.30
N ARG A 205 -1.48 -16.06 5.17
CA ARG A 205 -0.38 -16.14 4.21
C ARG A 205 1.00 -16.15 4.83
N PHE A 206 1.16 -15.49 5.96
CA PHE A 206 2.43 -15.28 6.65
C PHE A 206 2.42 -15.83 8.10
N GLY A 207 1.31 -16.40 8.55
CA GLY A 207 1.25 -17.06 9.85
C GLY A 207 2.11 -18.35 9.87
N PRO A 208 2.67 -18.72 11.05
CA PRO A 208 2.61 -17.97 12.31
C PRO A 208 3.48 -16.71 12.29
N GLY A 209 3.04 -15.65 12.99
CA GLY A 209 3.82 -14.41 13.10
C GLY A 209 3.56 -13.69 14.41
N THR A 210 4.50 -12.83 14.81
CA THR A 210 4.41 -12.07 16.05
C THR A 210 3.54 -10.82 15.88
N GLU A 211 3.07 -10.22 17.02
CA GLU A 211 2.45 -8.89 16.99
C GLU A 211 3.37 -7.87 16.30
N ALA A 212 4.68 -7.97 16.50
CA ALA A 212 5.65 -7.05 15.94
C ALA A 212 5.74 -7.15 14.40
N ASP A 213 5.61 -8.35 13.84
CA ASP A 213 5.58 -8.58 12.41
C ASP A 213 4.33 -7.95 11.77
N ILE A 214 3.16 -8.22 12.36
CA ILE A 214 1.88 -7.68 11.90
C ILE A 214 1.88 -6.15 11.97
N MET A 215 2.33 -5.59 13.09
CA MET A 215 2.46 -4.13 13.28
C MET A 215 3.36 -3.51 12.21
N TRP A 216 4.50 -4.12 11.97
CA TRP A 216 5.48 -3.61 11.00
C TRP A 216 4.93 -3.70 9.57
N TRP A 217 4.38 -4.85 9.17
CA TRP A 217 3.89 -5.07 7.82
C TRP A 217 2.71 -4.15 7.48
N LEU A 218 1.73 -4.06 8.38
CA LEU A 218 0.54 -3.23 8.18
C LEU A 218 0.76 -1.74 8.47
N GLY A 219 1.84 -1.36 9.17
CA GLY A 219 2.01 -0.01 9.68
C GLY A 219 1.00 0.34 10.78
N ALA A 220 0.54 -0.66 11.52
CA ALA A 220 -0.48 -0.54 12.55
C ALA A 220 0.10 -0.30 13.95
N THR A 221 -0.72 0.21 14.88
CA THR A 221 -0.34 0.29 16.29
C THR A 221 -0.62 -1.03 17.00
N LYS A 222 0.03 -1.25 18.14
CA LYS A 222 -0.17 -2.45 18.97
C LYS A 222 -1.64 -2.66 19.37
N GLY A 223 -2.34 -1.56 19.73
CA GLY A 223 -3.76 -1.64 20.07
C GLY A 223 -4.62 -2.13 18.91
N ILE A 224 -4.39 -1.59 17.70
CA ILE A 224 -5.09 -2.03 16.49
C ILE A 224 -4.87 -3.52 16.23
N VAL A 225 -3.60 -3.98 16.28
CA VAL A 225 -3.27 -5.39 16.01
C VAL A 225 -3.93 -6.31 17.04
N ARG A 226 -3.87 -5.98 18.32
CA ARG A 226 -4.50 -6.80 19.38
C ARG A 226 -6.01 -6.89 19.24
N THR A 227 -6.67 -5.78 18.94
CA THR A 227 -8.11 -5.79 18.67
C THR A 227 -8.43 -6.68 17.47
N ALA A 228 -7.70 -6.52 16.37
CA ALA A 228 -7.93 -7.32 15.16
C ALA A 228 -7.64 -8.82 15.36
N LEU A 229 -6.60 -9.18 16.12
CA LEU A 229 -6.31 -10.57 16.50
C LEU A 229 -7.44 -11.20 17.31
N ALA A 230 -7.99 -10.47 18.28
CA ALA A 230 -9.13 -10.94 19.07
C ALA A 230 -10.39 -11.10 18.19
N GLU A 231 -10.69 -10.13 17.34
CA GLU A 231 -11.87 -10.13 16.45
C GLU A 231 -11.81 -11.26 15.40
N CYS A 232 -10.63 -11.59 14.86
CA CYS A 232 -10.50 -12.70 13.91
C CYS A 232 -10.36 -14.07 14.58
N GLY A 233 -10.39 -14.15 15.91
CA GLY A 233 -10.26 -15.40 16.67
C GLY A 233 -8.89 -16.05 16.52
N ALA A 234 -7.83 -15.25 16.33
CA ALA A 234 -6.46 -15.76 16.23
C ALA A 234 -6.04 -16.45 17.54
N GLN A 235 -5.24 -17.50 17.43
CA GLN A 235 -4.74 -18.28 18.55
C GLN A 235 -3.25 -18.08 18.75
N GLU A 236 -2.86 -18.01 20.01
CA GLU A 236 -1.44 -17.96 20.39
C GLU A 236 -0.76 -19.31 20.17
N VAL A 237 0.44 -19.27 19.64
CA VAL A 237 1.33 -20.42 19.47
C VAL A 237 2.73 -20.07 19.92
N SER A 238 3.49 -21.06 20.40
CA SER A 238 4.91 -20.89 20.71
C SER A 238 5.73 -21.08 19.45
N LEU A 239 6.59 -20.11 19.14
CA LEU A 239 7.54 -20.20 18.04
C LEU A 239 8.82 -20.91 18.49
N SER A 240 9.64 -21.34 17.53
CA SER A 240 10.87 -22.12 17.79
C SER A 240 11.91 -21.36 18.61
N ASP A 241 11.89 -20.02 18.58
CA ASP A 241 12.75 -19.14 19.39
C ASP A 241 12.19 -18.83 20.78
N GLY A 242 11.06 -19.45 21.15
CA GLY A 242 10.36 -19.24 22.42
C GLY A 242 9.47 -17.99 22.47
N SER A 243 9.40 -17.22 21.40
CA SER A 243 8.48 -16.08 21.32
C SER A 243 7.04 -16.52 21.07
N THR A 244 6.08 -15.61 21.30
CA THR A 244 4.66 -15.82 21.01
C THR A 244 4.36 -15.41 19.58
N GLY A 245 3.82 -16.34 18.81
CA GLY A 245 3.23 -16.09 17.49
C GLY A 245 1.72 -16.22 17.52
N TRP A 246 1.10 -15.85 16.40
CA TRP A 246 -0.34 -15.92 16.18
C TRP A 246 -0.64 -16.67 14.89
N VAL A 247 -1.69 -17.49 14.91
CA VAL A 247 -2.23 -18.22 13.75
C VAL A 247 -3.74 -18.10 13.72
N LEU A 248 -4.36 -18.34 12.59
CA LEU A 248 -5.81 -18.48 12.51
C LEU A 248 -6.24 -19.80 13.18
N ALA A 249 -7.43 -19.83 13.77
CA ALA A 249 -7.94 -20.99 14.49
C ALA A 249 -8.00 -22.27 13.65
N ASN A 250 -8.17 -22.15 12.33
CA ASN A 250 -8.19 -23.26 11.37
C ASN A 250 -6.80 -23.67 10.85
N ASP A 251 -5.74 -23.01 11.30
CA ASP A 251 -4.35 -23.24 10.87
C ASP A 251 -3.44 -23.73 12.02
N THR A 252 -4.05 -24.36 13.01
CA THR A 252 -3.35 -24.93 14.18
C THR A 252 -2.93 -26.39 13.98
N GLY A 253 -3.33 -27.00 12.88
CA GLY A 253 -3.02 -28.41 12.57
C GLY A 253 -1.62 -28.62 12.01
N PRO A 254 -1.12 -29.87 12.02
CA PRO A 254 0.13 -30.18 11.35
C PRO A 254 0.00 -29.83 9.87
N THR A 255 0.97 -29.10 9.34
CA THR A 255 1.04 -28.82 7.91
C THR A 255 1.01 -30.15 7.16
N SER A 256 -0.03 -30.39 6.37
CA SER A 256 -0.07 -31.55 5.49
C SER A 256 1.20 -31.51 4.67
N SER A 257 1.97 -32.61 4.70
CA SER A 257 3.26 -32.70 4.02
C SER A 257 3.13 -32.14 2.61
N THR A 258 3.74 -30.99 2.37
CA THR A 258 3.97 -30.53 1.02
C THR A 258 4.71 -31.66 0.32
N LYS A 259 4.17 -32.17 -0.80
CA LYS A 259 4.93 -33.08 -1.65
C LYS A 259 6.30 -32.43 -1.83
N GLU A 260 7.35 -33.19 -1.52
CA GLU A 260 8.71 -32.75 -1.82
C GLU A 260 8.73 -32.34 -3.29
N THR A 261 8.63 -31.05 -3.53
CA THR A 261 8.97 -30.46 -4.82
C THR A 261 10.49 -30.46 -4.81
N GLY A 262 11.14 -31.11 -5.77
CA GLY A 262 12.60 -31.10 -5.88
C GLY A 262 13.17 -29.66 -5.78
N ASP A 263 14.45 -29.51 -5.76
CA ASP A 263 15.11 -28.21 -5.64
C ASP A 263 14.54 -27.20 -6.65
N TRP A 264 14.07 -26.09 -6.13
CA TRP A 264 13.55 -24.98 -6.93
C TRP A 264 14.09 -23.65 -6.42
N GLY A 265 14.15 -22.66 -7.28
CA GLY A 265 14.57 -21.31 -6.94
C GLY A 265 13.70 -20.28 -7.67
N ALA A 266 13.54 -19.12 -7.09
CA ALA A 266 12.87 -17.98 -7.72
C ALA A 266 13.70 -16.73 -7.54
N LEU A 267 13.81 -15.94 -8.62
CA LEU A 267 14.36 -14.59 -8.54
C LEU A 267 13.21 -13.62 -8.20
N LEU A 268 13.32 -12.97 -7.07
CA LEU A 268 12.31 -12.02 -6.59
C LEU A 268 12.80 -10.58 -6.83
N PRO A 269 11.90 -9.67 -7.25
CA PRO A 269 12.26 -8.26 -7.43
C PRO A 269 12.44 -7.56 -6.10
N ALA A 270 13.00 -6.34 -6.14
CA ALA A 270 13.01 -5.46 -4.98
C ALA A 270 11.60 -5.28 -4.40
N LEU A 271 11.52 -5.20 -3.09
CA LEU A 271 10.27 -5.00 -2.33
C LEU A 271 9.25 -6.15 -2.49
N ASP A 272 9.71 -7.35 -2.87
CA ASP A 272 8.78 -8.48 -2.96
C ASP A 272 8.19 -8.83 -1.58
N PRO A 273 6.86 -9.02 -1.48
CA PRO A 273 6.21 -9.30 -0.20
C PRO A 273 6.67 -10.59 0.48
N THR A 274 7.21 -11.58 -0.26
CA THR A 274 7.76 -12.80 0.35
C THR A 274 9.00 -12.48 1.18
N THR A 275 9.91 -11.68 0.62
CA THR A 275 11.12 -11.24 1.34
C THR A 275 10.83 -10.21 2.42
N MET A 276 9.66 -9.59 2.40
CA MET A 276 9.19 -8.62 3.40
C MET A 276 7.99 -9.13 4.21
N GLY A 277 7.81 -10.43 4.35
CA GLY A 277 6.66 -11.00 5.07
C GLY A 277 6.68 -10.72 6.57
N TRP A 278 7.88 -10.67 7.18
CA TRP A 278 8.08 -10.50 8.62
C TRP A 278 9.08 -9.38 8.91
N LYS A 279 8.96 -8.78 10.08
CA LYS A 279 9.91 -7.79 10.58
C LYS A 279 11.25 -8.45 10.94
N SER A 280 11.17 -9.59 11.62
CA SER A 280 12.35 -10.40 11.94
C SER A 280 12.66 -11.30 10.75
N GLN A 281 13.76 -11.03 10.07
CA GLN A 281 14.14 -11.69 8.82
C GLN A 281 15.25 -12.73 9.01
N ASP A 282 15.89 -12.76 10.16
CA ASP A 282 17.06 -13.62 10.44
C ASP A 282 16.73 -15.11 10.36
N TRP A 283 15.50 -15.50 10.73
CA TRP A 283 15.10 -16.89 10.78
C TRP A 283 14.97 -17.55 9.38
N TYR A 284 14.72 -16.77 8.32
CA TYR A 284 14.62 -17.29 6.94
C TYR A 284 15.70 -16.79 6.00
N MET A 285 16.30 -15.62 6.24
CA MET A 285 17.41 -15.09 5.47
C MET A 285 18.78 -15.42 6.07
N GLY A 286 18.84 -15.77 7.36
CA GLY A 286 20.07 -16.10 8.07
C GLY A 286 21.14 -15.03 7.91
N GLN A 287 22.38 -15.46 7.64
CA GLN A 287 23.52 -14.56 7.44
C GLN A 287 23.40 -13.62 6.23
N HIS A 288 22.45 -13.83 5.34
CA HIS A 288 22.25 -13.01 4.13
C HIS A 288 21.42 -11.75 4.39
N ALA A 289 20.62 -11.70 5.47
CA ALA A 289 19.76 -10.57 5.80
C ALA A 289 20.44 -9.20 5.70
N PRO A 290 21.66 -8.96 6.26
CA PRO A 290 22.33 -7.67 6.17
C PRO A 290 22.67 -7.21 4.74
N HIS A 291 22.70 -8.13 3.78
CA HIS A 291 23.02 -7.85 2.37
C HIS A 291 21.76 -7.64 1.51
N LEU A 292 20.61 -8.10 2.00
CA LEU A 292 19.36 -8.14 1.23
C LEU A 292 18.37 -7.07 1.64
N VAL A 293 18.49 -6.53 2.87
CA VAL A 293 17.53 -5.58 3.40
C VAL A 293 18.20 -4.30 3.93
N ASP A 294 17.49 -3.18 3.81
CA ASP A 294 17.90 -1.91 4.38
C ASP A 294 17.55 -1.82 5.88
N SER A 295 17.95 -0.73 6.55
CA SER A 295 17.68 -0.48 7.96
C SER A 295 16.19 -0.38 8.31
N ALA A 296 15.31 -0.18 7.33
CA ALA A 296 13.86 -0.16 7.49
C ALA A 296 13.21 -1.53 7.21
N GLY A 297 14.01 -2.55 6.85
CA GLY A 297 13.55 -3.89 6.50
C GLY A 297 12.99 -4.01 5.08
N ASN A 298 13.31 -3.07 4.19
CA ASN A 298 12.91 -3.18 2.79
C ASN A 298 13.92 -4.05 2.04
N ALA A 299 13.40 -5.03 1.30
CA ALA A 299 14.24 -5.97 0.58
C ALA A 299 14.68 -5.43 -0.79
N GLY A 300 15.96 -5.64 -1.11
CA GLY A 300 16.47 -5.56 -2.47
C GLY A 300 16.01 -6.75 -3.33
N PRO A 301 16.47 -6.84 -4.60
CA PRO A 301 16.25 -8.03 -5.44
C PRO A 301 16.93 -9.26 -4.82
N THR A 302 16.26 -10.39 -4.79
CA THR A 302 16.72 -11.64 -4.20
C THR A 302 16.53 -12.83 -5.13
#